data_149a8a914a9de158197bd86308ebe75d
#
_entry.id   149a8a914a9de158197bd86308ebe75d
#
_cell.length_a   1.000
_cell.length_b   1.000
_cell.length_c   1.000
_cell.angle_alpha   90.00
_cell.angle_beta   90.00
_cell.angle_gamma   90.00
#
_symmetry.space_group_name_H-M   'P 1'
#
loop_
_entity.id
_entity.type
_entity.pdbx_description
1 polymer ?
#
loop_
_entity_poly.entity_id
_entity_poly.type
_entity_poly.pdbx_seq_one_letter_code
_entity_poly.pdbx_strand_id
1 'polypeptide(L)'
;MRHALRVLTVVAVGAVLLPRLQAAPAAPVGTTFNYTFDTPGTLVEAGNMGDSSSPYWWLSSGAYFHLQNGVGSTIQGKLPKNDYWRRYYAKTSATDTDNGYRPQNLFRMTTRSRWQNFRQQVYFRIRRDNLSASSNRNASNGLLLMNRYQDQNNLYYAGIRVDGAAVIKKKYLGNYYTLAYAQVFPGVYDRTSNPSLLPKDIWLGLRSELTNNSDGTVRIVLYVDPGPGGWVLVFDVLDNGLQYGGPAITASGYGGFRTDFMDVEFENYWAVKLD
;
A
#
# COMPACT_ATOMS: atom_id res chain seq x y z
N MET A 1 65.02 42.71 14.10
CA MET A 1 63.90 42.61 13.20
C MET A 1 63.63 41.10 12.89
N ARG A 2 62.60 40.52 13.47
CA ARG A 2 62.27 39.14 13.22
C ARG A 2 60.97 39.10 12.38
N HIS A 3 61.06 38.61 11.15
CA HIS A 3 59.91 38.44 10.25
C HIS A 3 59.24 37.12 10.60
N ALA A 4 57.98 37.20 11.02
CA ALA A 4 57.10 36.02 11.22
C ALA A 4 56.39 35.68 9.90
N LEU A 5 56.70 34.51 9.38
CA LEU A 5 56.04 33.92 8.21
C LEU A 5 54.69 33.32 8.66
N ARG A 6 53.58 33.89 8.17
CA ARG A 6 52.23 33.27 8.37
C ARG A 6 51.99 32.28 7.26
N VAL A 7 51.86 31.00 7.62
CA VAL A 7 51.40 29.93 6.72
C VAL A 7 49.90 29.98 6.69
N LEU A 8 49.32 30.22 5.51
CA LEU A 8 47.89 30.14 5.24
C LEU A 8 47.57 28.68 4.86
N THR A 9 46.87 27.96 5.71
CA THR A 9 46.38 26.62 5.40
C THR A 9 45.03 26.74 4.64
N VAL A 10 45.04 26.46 3.36
CA VAL A 10 43.81 26.36 2.56
C VAL A 10 43.20 24.99 2.78
N VAL A 11 42.06 24.93 3.46
CA VAL A 11 41.24 23.70 3.57
C VAL A 11 40.39 23.61 2.32
N ALA A 12 40.72 22.70 1.43
CA ALA A 12 39.89 22.37 0.29
C ALA A 12 38.69 21.51 0.77
N VAL A 13 37.49 22.08 0.80
CA VAL A 13 36.23 21.34 1.01
C VAL A 13 35.90 20.63 -0.29
N GLY A 14 36.19 19.33 -0.36
CA GLY A 14 35.82 18.47 -1.45
C GLY A 14 34.28 18.28 -1.44
N ALA A 15 33.58 18.83 -2.42
CA ALA A 15 32.19 18.54 -2.66
C ALA A 15 32.06 17.08 -3.11
N VAL A 16 31.52 16.21 -2.25
CA VAL A 16 31.14 14.85 -2.62
C VAL A 16 29.90 14.97 -3.52
N LEU A 17 30.11 14.84 -4.82
CA LEU A 17 29.03 14.66 -5.79
C LEU A 17 28.40 13.29 -5.55
N LEU A 18 27.27 13.26 -4.85
CA LEU A 18 26.42 12.08 -4.81
C LEU A 18 25.93 11.80 -6.23
N PRO A 19 26.04 10.54 -6.72
CA PRO A 19 25.52 10.19 -8.03
C PRO A 19 24.03 10.50 -8.06
N ARG A 20 23.59 11.38 -8.94
CA ARG A 20 22.17 11.55 -9.27
C ARG A 20 21.69 10.20 -9.79
N LEU A 21 20.85 9.53 -9.03
CA LEU A 21 20.08 8.40 -9.54
C LEU A 21 19.31 8.90 -10.76
N GLN A 22 19.72 8.45 -11.91
CA GLN A 22 19.05 8.74 -13.17
C GLN A 22 17.66 8.13 -13.04
N ALA A 23 16.60 8.95 -13.18
CA ALA A 23 15.24 8.47 -13.13
C ALA A 23 15.10 7.34 -14.17
N ALA A 24 14.82 6.12 -13.69
CA ALA A 24 14.56 5.01 -14.58
C ALA A 24 13.36 5.37 -15.47
N PRO A 25 13.33 4.96 -16.75
CA PRO A 25 12.23 5.28 -17.64
C PRO A 25 10.90 4.84 -17.04
N ALA A 26 9.86 5.65 -17.23
CA ALA A 26 8.50 5.30 -16.80
C ALA A 26 8.18 3.88 -17.29
N ALA A 27 7.56 3.07 -16.41
CA ALA A 27 7.18 1.70 -16.76
C ALA A 27 6.43 1.72 -18.10
N PRO A 28 6.78 0.86 -19.05
CA PRO A 28 6.09 0.81 -20.32
C PRO A 28 4.60 0.64 -20.05
N VAL A 29 3.76 1.36 -20.77
CA VAL A 29 2.30 1.14 -20.83
C VAL A 29 2.11 -0.18 -21.56
N GLY A 30 2.49 -1.27 -20.90
CA GLY A 30 2.38 -2.63 -21.38
C GLY A 30 1.11 -3.26 -20.87
N THR A 31 0.71 -4.34 -21.50
CA THR A 31 -0.42 -5.16 -21.06
C THR A 31 -0.17 -5.84 -19.71
N THR A 32 1.08 -5.84 -19.22
CA THR A 32 1.50 -6.52 -18.00
C THR A 32 2.52 -5.67 -17.24
N PHE A 33 2.36 -5.58 -15.93
CA PHE A 33 3.32 -5.04 -14.99
C PHE A 33 3.68 -6.13 -13.97
N ASN A 34 4.93 -6.54 -13.92
CA ASN A 34 5.44 -7.53 -12.97
C ASN A 34 6.54 -6.90 -12.12
N TYR A 35 6.45 -7.02 -10.81
CA TYR A 35 7.40 -6.41 -9.88
C TYR A 35 7.76 -7.38 -8.74
N THR A 36 8.99 -7.83 -8.75
CA THR A 36 9.52 -8.88 -7.86
C THR A 36 10.22 -8.34 -6.61
N PHE A 37 10.34 -7.02 -6.45
CA PHE A 37 11.03 -6.36 -5.34
C PHE A 37 12.53 -6.70 -5.21
N ASP A 38 13.17 -7.15 -6.28
CA ASP A 38 14.56 -7.66 -6.26
C ASP A 38 15.61 -6.57 -6.12
N THR A 39 15.34 -5.36 -6.62
CA THR A 39 16.30 -4.25 -6.56
C THR A 39 16.32 -3.66 -5.15
N PRO A 40 17.41 -3.83 -4.39
CA PRO A 40 17.50 -3.28 -3.05
C PRO A 40 17.36 -1.76 -3.02
N GLY A 41 16.68 -1.23 -2.01
CA GLY A 41 16.49 0.20 -1.86
C GLY A 41 15.46 0.59 -0.83
N THR A 42 15.19 1.87 -0.75
CA THR A 42 14.12 2.43 0.07
C THR A 42 13.33 3.43 -0.75
N LEU A 43 12.05 3.17 -0.93
CA LEU A 43 11.12 4.16 -1.45
C LEU A 43 10.66 5.03 -0.29
N VAL A 44 10.80 6.33 -0.45
CA VAL A 44 10.38 7.33 0.54
C VAL A 44 9.03 7.90 0.11
N GLU A 45 8.17 8.16 1.09
CA GLU A 45 6.88 8.81 0.88
C GLU A 45 7.04 10.15 0.16
N ALA A 46 6.14 10.41 -0.78
CA ALA A 46 6.11 11.65 -1.54
C ALA A 46 4.70 12.26 -1.50
N GLY A 47 4.61 13.57 -1.35
CA GLY A 47 3.36 14.31 -1.24
C GLY A 47 2.47 14.22 -2.49
N ASN A 48 3.09 13.99 -3.65
CA ASN A 48 2.39 13.71 -4.89
C ASN A 48 3.15 12.66 -5.72
N MET A 49 2.47 12.07 -6.68
CA MET A 49 3.02 11.01 -7.53
C MET A 49 4.20 11.48 -8.39
N GLY A 50 4.21 12.75 -8.80
CA GLY A 50 5.28 13.33 -9.61
C GLY A 50 6.62 13.36 -8.87
N ASP A 51 6.59 13.52 -7.56
CA ASP A 51 7.78 13.61 -6.69
C ASP A 51 8.30 12.22 -6.24
N SER A 52 7.62 11.13 -6.60
CA SER A 52 8.10 9.80 -6.26
C SER A 52 9.43 9.50 -6.94
N SER A 53 10.40 9.01 -6.18
CA SER A 53 11.71 8.57 -6.69
C SER A 53 11.65 7.26 -7.50
N SER A 54 10.56 6.50 -7.38
CA SER A 54 10.35 5.29 -8.17
C SER A 54 9.61 5.58 -9.46
N PRO A 55 10.02 5.03 -10.62
CA PRO A 55 9.27 5.14 -11.86
C PRO A 55 8.00 4.27 -11.86
N TYR A 56 7.88 3.32 -10.92
CA TYR A 56 6.85 2.30 -10.87
C TYR A 56 5.81 2.54 -9.79
N TRP A 57 6.23 3.11 -8.65
CA TRP A 57 5.46 3.20 -7.42
C TRP A 57 5.36 4.61 -6.89
N TRP A 58 4.26 4.90 -6.25
CA TRP A 58 4.08 6.07 -5.40
C TRP A 58 3.66 5.63 -4.01
N LEU A 59 4.56 5.81 -3.04
CA LEU A 59 4.26 5.69 -1.63
C LEU A 59 3.62 7.00 -1.16
N SER A 60 2.31 6.99 -0.97
CA SER A 60 1.54 8.19 -0.62
C SER A 60 1.30 8.34 0.88
N SER A 61 1.58 7.32 1.69
CA SER A 61 1.64 7.36 3.16
C SER A 61 2.35 6.12 3.70
N GLY A 62 2.95 6.25 4.90
CA GLY A 62 3.68 5.17 5.56
C GLY A 62 5.17 5.41 5.71
N ALA A 63 5.65 6.60 5.31
CA ALA A 63 7.02 7.11 5.40
C ALA A 63 8.05 6.37 4.53
N TYR A 64 8.25 5.07 4.74
CA TYR A 64 9.25 4.26 4.06
C TYR A 64 8.69 2.92 3.61
N PHE A 65 9.17 2.47 2.45
CA PHE A 65 9.00 1.11 1.96
C PHE A 65 10.37 0.57 1.58
N HIS A 66 10.80 -0.48 2.24
CA HIS A 66 12.12 -1.08 2.06
C HIS A 66 12.05 -2.25 1.09
N LEU A 67 13.07 -2.37 0.24
CA LEU A 67 13.19 -3.40 -0.78
C LEU A 67 14.49 -4.18 -0.52
N GLN A 68 14.39 -5.48 -0.32
CA GLN A 68 15.56 -6.33 -0.11
C GLN A 68 15.24 -7.80 -0.45
N ASN A 69 16.10 -8.43 -1.25
CA ASN A 69 16.05 -9.88 -1.52
C ASN A 69 14.68 -10.39 -2.01
N GLY A 70 14.06 -9.67 -2.94
CA GLY A 70 12.75 -10.06 -3.49
C GLY A 70 11.55 -9.73 -2.59
N VAL A 71 11.79 -9.07 -1.46
CA VAL A 71 10.74 -8.69 -0.51
C VAL A 71 10.68 -7.18 -0.37
N GLY A 72 9.47 -6.64 -0.51
CA GLY A 72 9.16 -5.29 -0.08
C GLY A 72 8.64 -5.31 1.36
N SER A 73 8.90 -4.28 2.16
CA SER A 73 8.38 -4.22 3.52
C SER A 73 8.02 -2.80 3.95
N THR A 74 6.95 -2.69 4.73
CA THR A 74 6.71 -1.48 5.53
C THR A 74 7.82 -1.33 6.57
N ILE A 75 7.83 -0.20 7.28
CA ILE A 75 8.64 -0.07 8.49
C ILE A 75 8.32 -1.25 9.41
N GLN A 76 9.38 -1.93 9.91
CA GLN A 76 9.25 -3.03 10.85
C GLN A 76 9.55 -2.50 12.25
N GLY A 77 8.49 -2.12 12.98
CA GLY A 77 8.62 -1.58 14.32
C GLY A 77 8.41 -0.07 14.44
N LYS A 78 9.25 0.58 15.21
CA LYS A 78 9.15 2.00 15.53
C LYS A 78 10.27 2.78 14.87
N LEU A 79 9.94 3.94 14.29
CA LEU A 79 10.95 4.89 13.84
C LEU A 79 11.73 5.49 15.03
N PRO A 80 13.01 5.80 14.85
CA PRO A 80 13.81 6.51 15.84
C PRO A 80 13.23 7.90 16.17
N LYS A 81 13.46 8.38 17.41
CA LYS A 81 12.92 9.66 17.87
C LYS A 81 13.34 10.86 17.01
N ASN A 82 14.52 10.81 16.42
CA ASN A 82 15.12 11.86 15.57
C ASN A 82 14.80 11.73 14.09
N ASP A 83 14.03 10.72 13.66
CA ASP A 83 13.62 10.54 12.28
C ASP A 83 12.72 11.68 11.80
N TYR A 84 12.89 12.11 10.54
CA TYR A 84 12.07 13.16 9.94
C TYR A 84 10.59 12.80 9.91
N TRP A 85 10.24 11.60 9.38
CA TRP A 85 8.87 11.13 9.24
C TRP A 85 8.20 10.88 10.59
N ARG A 86 8.97 10.42 11.57
CA ARG A 86 8.46 10.31 12.94
C ARG A 86 7.98 11.67 13.44
N ARG A 87 8.75 12.74 13.24
CA ARG A 87 8.36 14.11 13.65
C ARG A 87 7.20 14.67 12.83
N TYR A 88 7.18 14.36 11.52
CA TYR A 88 6.10 14.76 10.62
C TYR A 88 4.76 14.13 11.05
N TYR A 89 4.71 12.80 11.21
CA TYR A 89 3.51 12.08 11.60
C TYR A 89 3.07 12.36 13.03
N ALA A 90 3.98 12.71 13.93
CA ALA A 90 3.62 13.19 15.28
C ALA A 90 2.83 14.51 15.25
N LYS A 91 2.98 15.32 14.19
CA LYS A 91 2.23 16.58 14.03
C LYS A 91 0.95 16.40 13.22
N THR A 92 0.94 15.52 12.22
CA THR A 92 -0.16 15.42 11.24
C THR A 92 -1.14 14.29 11.52
N SER A 93 -0.69 13.22 12.20
CA SER A 93 -1.48 12.00 12.42
C SER A 93 -1.05 11.28 13.72
N ALA A 94 -0.87 12.06 14.81
CA ALA A 94 -0.31 11.54 16.05
C ALA A 94 -1.04 10.31 16.59
N THR A 95 -2.38 10.36 16.63
CA THR A 95 -3.21 9.29 17.18
C THR A 95 -3.05 7.99 16.41
N ASP A 96 -3.08 8.03 15.06
CA ASP A 96 -3.04 6.83 14.24
C ASP A 96 -1.63 6.22 14.15
N THR A 97 -0.60 7.05 14.33
CA THR A 97 0.80 6.64 14.16
C THR A 97 1.57 6.51 15.46
N ASP A 98 0.88 6.44 16.59
CA ASP A 98 1.49 6.34 17.93
C ASP A 98 2.54 7.47 18.13
N ASN A 99 2.12 8.72 17.96
CA ASN A 99 2.98 9.91 17.96
C ASN A 99 4.10 9.88 16.91
N GLY A 100 3.79 9.34 15.74
CA GLY A 100 4.69 9.25 14.61
C GLY A 100 5.69 8.09 14.67
N TYR A 101 5.67 7.29 15.71
CA TYR A 101 6.57 6.12 15.80
C TYR A 101 6.25 5.03 14.78
N ARG A 102 5.00 4.97 14.30
CA ARG A 102 4.52 3.94 13.36
C ARG A 102 3.75 4.55 12.19
N PRO A 103 4.40 5.27 11.27
CA PRO A 103 3.75 5.78 10.06
C PRO A 103 3.08 4.68 9.22
N GLN A 104 3.64 3.48 9.23
CA GLN A 104 3.10 2.31 8.54
C GLN A 104 1.70 1.89 8.98
N ASN A 105 1.20 2.40 10.10
CA ASN A 105 -0.21 2.23 10.48
C ASN A 105 -1.17 2.83 9.45
N LEU A 106 -0.68 3.70 8.57
CA LEU A 106 -1.43 4.36 7.50
C LEU A 106 -0.83 4.05 6.11
N PHE A 107 -0.23 2.87 5.95
CA PHE A 107 0.51 2.54 4.72
C PHE A 107 -0.39 2.46 3.49
N ARG A 108 0.04 3.14 2.42
CA ARG A 108 -0.62 3.11 1.11
C ARG A 108 0.38 3.33 -0.02
N MET A 109 0.42 2.40 -0.97
CA MET A 109 1.28 2.46 -2.16
C MET A 109 0.48 2.14 -3.42
N THR A 110 0.64 2.95 -4.47
CA THR A 110 -0.01 2.76 -5.77
C THR A 110 0.99 2.58 -6.90
N THR A 111 0.58 1.88 -7.96
CA THR A 111 1.31 1.89 -9.23
C THR A 111 1.30 3.31 -9.82
N ARG A 112 2.26 3.62 -10.69
CA ARG A 112 2.25 4.86 -11.48
C ARG A 112 1.63 4.68 -12.87
N SER A 113 1.23 3.45 -13.20
CA SER A 113 0.45 3.12 -14.40
C SER A 113 -1.04 3.04 -14.07
N ARG A 114 -1.88 3.49 -15.02
CA ARG A 114 -3.35 3.47 -14.88
C ARG A 114 -3.94 2.23 -15.55
N TRP A 115 -4.99 1.69 -14.94
CA TRP A 115 -5.66 0.46 -15.34
C TRP A 115 -7.17 0.69 -15.39
N GLN A 116 -7.82 0.15 -16.38
CA GLN A 116 -9.29 0.17 -16.50
C GLN A 116 -9.85 -1.23 -16.28
N ASN A 117 -9.75 -2.11 -17.27
CA ASN A 117 -10.01 -3.53 -17.12
C ASN A 117 -8.68 -4.21 -16.77
N PHE A 118 -8.59 -4.78 -15.59
CA PHE A 118 -7.32 -5.36 -15.16
C PHE A 118 -7.48 -6.35 -14.02
N ARG A 119 -6.48 -7.18 -13.90
CA ARG A 119 -6.25 -8.08 -12.78
C ARG A 119 -4.98 -7.66 -12.09
N GLN A 120 -4.97 -7.63 -10.76
CA GLN A 120 -3.75 -7.47 -9.97
C GLN A 120 -3.67 -8.50 -8.86
N GLN A 121 -2.43 -8.79 -8.44
CA GLN A 121 -2.13 -9.74 -7.39
C GLN A 121 -0.91 -9.29 -6.61
N VAL A 122 -0.88 -9.62 -5.31
CA VAL A 122 0.29 -9.52 -4.45
C VAL A 122 0.17 -10.53 -3.31
N TYR A 123 1.30 -11.01 -2.80
CA TYR A 123 1.35 -11.74 -1.55
C TYR A 123 1.76 -10.82 -0.41
N PHE A 124 1.15 -11.02 0.75
CA PHE A 124 1.38 -10.30 2.00
C PHE A 124 1.81 -11.27 3.09
N ARG A 125 2.74 -10.85 3.93
CA ARG A 125 3.08 -11.57 5.15
C ARG A 125 3.04 -10.62 6.34
N ILE A 126 2.09 -10.82 7.25
CA ILE A 126 1.97 -10.02 8.46
C ILE A 126 3.05 -10.44 9.44
N ARG A 127 3.91 -9.51 9.83
CA ARG A 127 4.97 -9.74 10.81
C ARG A 127 4.52 -9.39 12.22
N ARG A 128 3.64 -8.38 12.34
CA ARG A 128 3.14 -7.94 13.63
C ARG A 128 1.91 -7.06 13.50
N ASP A 129 0.97 -7.18 14.44
CA ASP A 129 -0.08 -6.19 14.65
C ASP A 129 0.46 -5.02 15.48
N ASN A 130 0.15 -3.80 15.08
CA ASN A 130 0.47 -2.60 15.83
C ASN A 130 -0.73 -2.19 16.70
N LEU A 131 -0.65 -2.51 17.99
CA LEU A 131 -1.75 -2.33 18.94
C LEU A 131 -1.88 -0.86 19.36
N SER A 132 -2.23 0.01 18.42
CA SER A 132 -2.47 1.42 18.66
C SER A 132 -3.74 1.67 19.48
N ALA A 133 -3.73 2.72 20.29
CA ALA A 133 -4.92 3.20 21.00
C ALA A 133 -5.93 3.91 20.08
N SER A 134 -5.55 4.28 18.85
CA SER A 134 -6.41 4.97 17.89
C SER A 134 -7.76 4.27 17.69
N SER A 135 -8.85 5.01 17.68
CA SER A 135 -10.18 4.50 17.33
C SER A 135 -10.26 3.98 15.89
N ASN A 136 -9.37 4.47 15.02
CA ASN A 136 -9.26 3.99 13.63
C ASN A 136 -8.66 2.59 13.53
N ARG A 137 -8.00 2.08 14.59
CA ARG A 137 -7.64 0.67 14.70
C ARG A 137 -8.88 -0.15 15.09
N ASN A 138 -9.50 -0.77 14.13
CA ASN A 138 -10.76 -1.48 14.29
C ASN A 138 -10.88 -2.70 13.35
N ALA A 139 -11.97 -3.43 13.47
CA ALA A 139 -12.26 -4.64 12.69
C ALA A 139 -12.15 -4.47 11.16
N SER A 140 -12.29 -3.24 10.65
CA SER A 140 -12.23 -2.96 9.19
C SER A 140 -10.83 -2.80 8.64
N ASN A 141 -9.80 -2.77 9.47
CA ASN A 141 -8.41 -2.73 9.05
C ASN A 141 -8.00 -4.06 8.39
N GLY A 142 -6.95 -4.09 7.61
CA GLY A 142 -6.51 -5.33 6.98
C GLY A 142 -5.52 -5.16 5.85
N LEU A 143 -5.49 -6.17 4.98
CA LEU A 143 -4.71 -6.23 3.76
C LEU A 143 -5.65 -5.99 2.58
N LEU A 144 -5.46 -4.89 1.86
CA LEU A 144 -6.40 -4.43 0.84
C LEU A 144 -5.69 -4.11 -0.47
N LEU A 145 -6.20 -4.65 -1.57
CA LEU A 145 -5.89 -4.17 -2.90
C LEU A 145 -6.70 -2.89 -3.17
N MET A 146 -6.04 -1.88 -3.72
CA MET A 146 -6.68 -0.67 -4.23
C MET A 146 -6.86 -0.83 -5.74
N ASN A 147 -8.09 -0.64 -6.20
CA ASN A 147 -8.43 -0.81 -7.60
C ASN A 147 -9.03 0.48 -8.13
N ARG A 148 -8.57 0.89 -9.33
CA ARG A 148 -9.00 2.13 -9.98
C ARG A 148 -8.93 3.34 -9.05
N TYR A 149 -7.84 3.43 -8.28
CA TYR A 149 -7.60 4.57 -7.40
C TYR A 149 -7.52 5.86 -8.22
N GLN A 150 -8.50 6.75 -8.05
CA GLN A 150 -8.49 8.10 -8.62
C GLN A 150 -7.81 9.08 -7.65
N ASP A 151 -8.23 9.00 -6.40
CA ASP A 151 -7.76 9.74 -5.23
C ASP A 151 -8.18 9.01 -3.95
N GLN A 152 -7.88 9.58 -2.79
CA GLN A 152 -8.21 8.97 -1.49
C GLN A 152 -9.70 8.81 -1.21
N ASN A 153 -10.59 9.44 -2.00
CA ASN A 153 -12.04 9.45 -1.83
C ASN A 153 -12.78 8.62 -2.88
N ASN A 154 -12.10 8.18 -3.95
CA ASN A 154 -12.71 7.52 -5.09
C ASN A 154 -11.89 6.33 -5.57
N LEU A 155 -12.28 5.13 -5.19
CA LEU A 155 -11.63 3.85 -5.55
C LEU A 155 -12.46 2.64 -5.14
N TYR A 156 -12.06 1.45 -5.58
CA TYR A 156 -12.50 0.19 -4.98
C TYR A 156 -11.40 -0.39 -4.09
N TYR A 157 -11.81 -0.99 -2.96
CA TYR A 157 -11.01 -1.86 -2.12
C TYR A 157 -11.48 -3.32 -2.27
N ALA A 158 -10.54 -4.24 -2.37
CA ALA A 158 -10.80 -5.68 -2.34
C ALA A 158 -9.73 -6.37 -1.49
N GLY A 159 -10.12 -7.15 -0.49
CA GLY A 159 -9.14 -7.82 0.37
C GLY A 159 -9.72 -8.47 1.62
N ILE A 160 -8.88 -8.65 2.62
CA ILE A 160 -9.19 -9.32 3.88
C ILE A 160 -8.96 -8.39 5.07
N ARG A 161 -9.81 -8.53 6.07
CA ARG A 161 -9.85 -7.69 7.26
C ARG A 161 -9.33 -8.43 8.49
N VAL A 162 -8.88 -7.70 9.50
CA VAL A 162 -8.41 -8.29 10.76
C VAL A 162 -9.48 -9.07 11.52
N ASP A 163 -10.78 -8.80 11.27
CA ASP A 163 -11.88 -9.61 11.79
C ASP A 163 -12.12 -10.92 11.03
N GLY A 164 -11.21 -11.28 10.14
CA GLY A 164 -11.25 -12.51 9.36
C GLY A 164 -12.14 -12.48 8.13
N ALA A 165 -12.84 -11.38 7.88
CA ALA A 165 -13.71 -11.28 6.72
C ALA A 165 -12.96 -10.84 5.47
N ALA A 166 -13.37 -11.37 4.31
CA ALA A 166 -13.08 -10.77 3.01
C ALA A 166 -14.12 -9.67 2.72
N VAL A 167 -13.71 -8.67 1.93
CA VAL A 167 -14.56 -7.53 1.61
C VAL A 167 -14.26 -6.98 0.22
N ILE A 168 -15.32 -6.54 -0.47
CA ILE A 168 -15.23 -5.57 -1.56
C ILE A 168 -15.99 -4.32 -1.14
N LYS A 169 -15.33 -3.16 -1.22
CA LYS A 169 -15.92 -1.85 -0.92
C LYS A 169 -15.67 -0.88 -2.06
N LYS A 170 -16.67 -0.05 -2.35
CA LYS A 170 -16.51 1.18 -3.10
C LYS A 170 -16.32 2.33 -2.13
N LYS A 171 -15.34 3.20 -2.36
CA LYS A 171 -15.28 4.53 -1.76
C LYS A 171 -15.62 5.54 -2.85
N TYR A 172 -16.66 6.32 -2.63
CA TYR A 172 -17.12 7.33 -3.58
C TYR A 172 -17.42 8.63 -2.84
N LEU A 173 -16.76 9.73 -3.25
CA LEU A 173 -16.81 11.03 -2.58
C LEU A 173 -16.57 10.92 -1.06
N GLY A 174 -15.63 10.06 -0.67
CA GLY A 174 -15.25 9.84 0.72
C GLY A 174 -16.13 8.85 1.50
N ASN A 175 -17.32 8.51 1.01
CA ASN A 175 -18.22 7.56 1.65
C ASN A 175 -17.91 6.11 1.26
N TYR A 176 -18.03 5.18 2.22
CA TYR A 176 -17.79 3.77 2.00
C TYR A 176 -19.09 3.01 1.78
N TYR A 177 -19.12 2.20 0.73
CA TYR A 177 -20.22 1.30 0.40
C TYR A 177 -19.69 -0.13 0.30
N THR A 178 -20.24 -1.03 1.10
CA THR A 178 -19.85 -2.45 1.07
C THR A 178 -20.62 -3.17 -0.03
N LEU A 179 -19.89 -3.70 -1.01
CA LEU A 179 -20.46 -4.45 -2.15
C LEU A 179 -20.56 -5.94 -1.81
N ALA A 180 -19.56 -6.47 -1.10
CA ALA A 180 -19.54 -7.85 -0.66
C ALA A 180 -18.81 -7.99 0.69
N TYR A 181 -19.25 -8.98 1.49
CA TYR A 181 -18.67 -9.30 2.78
C TYR A 181 -18.94 -10.77 3.11
N ALA A 182 -17.90 -11.54 3.47
CA ALA A 182 -18.04 -12.92 3.96
C ALA A 182 -16.88 -13.27 4.89
N GLN A 183 -17.14 -14.12 5.89
CA GLN A 183 -16.11 -14.65 6.78
C GLN A 183 -15.25 -15.67 6.04
N VAL A 184 -13.92 -15.50 6.06
CA VAL A 184 -12.93 -16.39 5.44
C VAL A 184 -12.04 -17.04 6.49
N PHE A 185 -11.58 -16.27 7.47
CA PHE A 185 -10.78 -16.78 8.59
C PHE A 185 -11.69 -16.88 9.82
N PRO A 186 -11.88 -18.09 10.39
CA PRO A 186 -12.79 -18.28 11.51
C PRO A 186 -12.24 -17.65 12.79
N GLY A 187 -13.14 -17.29 13.71
CA GLY A 187 -12.83 -16.78 15.02
C GLY A 187 -13.72 -15.62 15.45
N VAL A 188 -13.47 -15.13 16.65
CA VAL A 188 -14.14 -13.96 17.21
C VAL A 188 -13.12 -12.86 17.35
N TYR A 189 -13.31 -11.79 16.59
CA TYR A 189 -12.47 -10.60 16.69
C TYR A 189 -12.78 -9.86 17.99
N ASP A 190 -11.74 -9.52 18.74
CA ASP A 190 -11.82 -8.57 19.83
C ASP A 190 -10.60 -7.63 19.75
N ARG A 191 -10.87 -6.35 19.75
CA ARG A 191 -9.84 -5.32 19.58
C ARG A 191 -8.65 -5.44 20.56
N THR A 192 -8.88 -5.95 21.74
CA THR A 192 -7.90 -6.04 22.83
C THR A 192 -7.29 -7.42 22.97
N SER A 193 -8.13 -8.46 23.08
CA SER A 193 -7.71 -9.83 23.39
C SER A 193 -7.43 -10.67 22.14
N ASN A 194 -8.06 -10.34 20.99
CA ASN A 194 -7.86 -11.05 19.72
C ASN A 194 -7.93 -10.06 18.53
N PRO A 195 -6.92 -9.19 18.39
CA PRO A 195 -6.96 -8.02 17.52
C PRO A 195 -6.80 -8.32 16.03
N SER A 196 -6.48 -9.54 15.66
CA SER A 196 -6.41 -10.00 14.28
C SER A 196 -6.65 -11.49 14.17
N LEU A 197 -7.58 -11.88 13.30
CA LEU A 197 -7.82 -13.28 12.93
C LEU A 197 -6.98 -13.70 11.72
N LEU A 198 -6.27 -12.77 11.10
CA LEU A 198 -5.37 -13.08 9.99
C LEU A 198 -4.11 -13.76 10.52
N PRO A 199 -3.69 -14.87 9.90
CA PRO A 199 -2.48 -15.58 10.33
C PRO A 199 -1.22 -14.74 10.09
N LYS A 200 -0.23 -14.91 10.97
CA LYS A 200 1.07 -14.25 10.88
C LYS A 200 2.14 -15.17 10.35
N ASP A 201 3.19 -14.57 9.80
CA ASP A 201 4.41 -15.24 9.33
C ASP A 201 4.18 -16.24 8.18
N ILE A 202 3.01 -16.22 7.56
CA ILE A 202 2.71 -16.94 6.33
C ILE A 202 2.35 -15.98 5.21
N TRP A 203 2.60 -16.37 3.97
CA TRP A 203 2.22 -15.61 2.80
C TRP A 203 0.73 -15.81 2.49
N LEU A 204 -0.01 -14.69 2.47
CA LEU A 204 -1.41 -14.62 2.09
C LEU A 204 -1.51 -13.93 0.74
N GLY A 205 -2.15 -14.57 -0.23
CA GLY A 205 -2.34 -13.99 -1.56
C GLY A 205 -3.67 -13.25 -1.68
N LEU A 206 -3.63 -12.07 -2.30
CA LEU A 206 -4.83 -11.37 -2.77
C LEU A 206 -4.75 -11.16 -4.27
N ARG A 207 -5.84 -11.47 -4.98
CA ARG A 207 -6.01 -11.20 -6.40
C ARG A 207 -7.38 -10.58 -6.65
N SER A 208 -7.39 -9.45 -7.34
CA SER A 208 -8.65 -8.81 -7.76
C SER A 208 -8.68 -8.63 -9.28
N GLU A 209 -9.87 -8.73 -9.85
CA GLU A 209 -10.15 -8.47 -11.26
C GLU A 209 -11.26 -7.44 -11.38
N LEU A 210 -11.10 -6.46 -12.25
CA LEU A 210 -12.12 -5.47 -12.56
C LEU A 210 -12.32 -5.38 -14.06
N THR A 211 -13.58 -5.44 -14.49
CA THR A 211 -13.97 -5.25 -15.89
C THR A 211 -15.19 -4.34 -15.99
N ASN A 212 -15.17 -3.43 -16.96
CA ASN A 212 -16.35 -2.70 -17.35
C ASN A 212 -17.22 -3.58 -18.25
N ASN A 213 -18.50 -3.62 -17.99
CA ASN A 213 -19.47 -4.18 -18.90
C ASN A 213 -20.00 -3.10 -19.84
N SER A 214 -20.57 -3.51 -20.98
CA SER A 214 -21.14 -2.62 -21.99
C SER A 214 -22.34 -1.79 -21.50
N ASP A 215 -22.99 -2.24 -20.44
CA ASP A 215 -24.12 -1.56 -19.79
C ASP A 215 -23.70 -0.51 -18.75
N GLY A 216 -22.39 -0.23 -18.60
CA GLY A 216 -21.84 0.72 -17.64
C GLY A 216 -21.66 0.19 -16.22
N THR A 217 -21.95 -1.08 -15.99
CA THR A 217 -21.67 -1.74 -14.70
C THR A 217 -20.19 -2.15 -14.62
N VAL A 218 -19.71 -2.43 -13.40
CA VAL A 218 -18.36 -2.94 -13.13
C VAL A 218 -18.44 -4.28 -12.44
N ARG A 219 -17.91 -5.33 -13.08
CA ARG A 219 -17.71 -6.63 -12.44
C ARG A 219 -16.43 -6.57 -11.62
N ILE A 220 -16.48 -7.05 -10.37
CA ILE A 220 -15.34 -7.08 -9.44
C ILE A 220 -15.24 -8.47 -8.84
N VAL A 221 -14.06 -9.10 -9.01
CA VAL A 221 -13.79 -10.45 -8.52
C VAL A 221 -12.69 -10.37 -7.48
N LEU A 222 -12.81 -11.14 -6.40
CA LEU A 222 -11.78 -11.31 -5.39
C LEU A 222 -11.46 -12.79 -5.17
N TYR A 223 -10.19 -13.11 -5.30
CA TYR A 223 -9.62 -14.38 -4.86
C TYR A 223 -8.71 -14.15 -3.65
N VAL A 224 -8.70 -15.10 -2.75
CA VAL A 224 -7.81 -15.16 -1.59
C VAL A 224 -7.03 -16.47 -1.65
N ASP A 225 -5.72 -16.41 -1.42
CA ASP A 225 -4.89 -17.56 -1.12
C ASP A 225 -4.58 -17.53 0.39
N PRO A 226 -5.20 -18.39 1.20
CA PRO A 226 -5.03 -18.36 2.66
C PRO A 226 -3.73 -19.04 3.14
N GLY A 227 -2.92 -19.54 2.22
CA GLY A 227 -1.65 -20.22 2.45
C GLY A 227 -1.20 -20.92 1.19
N PRO A 228 0.06 -21.32 1.05
CA PRO A 228 0.74 -21.44 -0.22
C PRO A 228 -0.03 -22.28 -1.27
N GLY A 229 -0.46 -21.59 -2.33
CA GLY A 229 -0.91 -22.18 -3.59
C GLY A 229 -2.40 -22.49 -3.73
N GLY A 230 -3.23 -22.11 -2.77
CA GLY A 230 -4.65 -22.44 -2.75
C GLY A 230 -5.60 -21.29 -3.07
N TRP A 231 -5.59 -20.73 -4.27
CA TRP A 231 -6.50 -19.65 -4.67
C TRP A 231 -7.97 -20.05 -4.59
N VAL A 232 -8.72 -19.34 -3.75
CA VAL A 232 -10.17 -19.51 -3.57
C VAL A 232 -10.87 -18.28 -4.12
N LEU A 233 -11.84 -18.49 -5.01
CA LEU A 233 -12.79 -17.44 -5.42
C LEU A 233 -13.70 -17.13 -4.22
N VAL A 234 -13.62 -15.89 -3.72
CA VAL A 234 -14.45 -15.46 -2.59
C VAL A 234 -15.63 -14.63 -3.06
N PHE A 235 -15.42 -13.73 -3.99
CA PHE A 235 -16.48 -12.87 -4.53
C PHE A 235 -16.39 -12.72 -6.04
N ASP A 236 -17.57 -12.63 -6.64
CA ASP A 236 -17.82 -12.19 -8.01
C ASP A 236 -19.08 -11.32 -7.97
N VAL A 237 -18.90 -10.01 -7.99
CA VAL A 237 -20.00 -9.05 -7.77
C VAL A 237 -20.05 -8.00 -8.87
N LEU A 238 -21.25 -7.44 -9.03
CA LEU A 238 -21.54 -6.42 -10.02
C LEU A 238 -21.89 -5.10 -9.31
N ASP A 239 -21.08 -4.07 -9.50
CA ASP A 239 -21.45 -2.69 -9.12
C ASP A 239 -22.24 -2.04 -10.25
N ASN A 240 -23.54 -1.90 -10.08
CA ASN A 240 -24.44 -1.21 -11.02
C ASN A 240 -24.65 0.27 -10.69
N GLY A 241 -23.98 0.79 -9.65
CA GLY A 241 -24.07 2.17 -9.20
C GLY A 241 -25.35 2.52 -8.43
N LEU A 242 -26.42 1.74 -8.56
CA LEU A 242 -27.71 2.02 -7.91
C LEU A 242 -27.85 1.29 -6.57
N GLN A 243 -27.47 0.03 -6.55
CA GLN A 243 -27.64 -0.86 -5.41
C GLN A 243 -26.75 -0.50 -4.22
N TYR A 244 -25.53 0.01 -4.49
CA TYR A 244 -24.49 0.19 -3.48
C TYR A 244 -24.09 1.66 -3.22
N GLY A 245 -24.93 2.61 -3.65
CA GLY A 245 -24.69 4.05 -3.49
C GLY A 245 -23.58 4.61 -4.42
N GLY A 246 -23.85 5.75 -5.01
CA GLY A 246 -22.98 6.41 -5.98
C GLY A 246 -22.77 5.60 -7.27
N PRO A 247 -22.34 6.23 -8.36
CA PRO A 247 -22.12 5.55 -9.65
C PRO A 247 -20.99 4.51 -9.53
N ALA A 248 -20.99 3.53 -10.45
CA ALA A 248 -19.86 2.65 -10.64
C ALA A 248 -18.63 3.44 -11.11
N ILE A 249 -17.45 3.12 -10.61
CA ILE A 249 -16.19 3.78 -10.99
C ILE A 249 -15.66 3.09 -12.25
N THR A 250 -16.10 3.54 -13.43
CA THR A 250 -15.73 2.96 -14.73
C THR A 250 -14.42 3.51 -15.30
N ALA A 251 -13.99 4.69 -14.86
CA ALA A 251 -12.77 5.33 -15.34
C ALA A 251 -11.50 4.56 -14.91
N SER A 252 -10.47 4.61 -15.75
CA SER A 252 -9.16 4.07 -15.39
C SER A 252 -8.59 4.76 -14.16
N GLY A 253 -7.87 4.02 -13.32
CA GLY A 253 -7.20 4.53 -12.13
C GLY A 253 -5.96 3.69 -11.80
N TYR A 254 -5.31 3.98 -10.70
CA TYR A 254 -4.11 3.27 -10.29
C TYR A 254 -4.47 1.99 -9.55
N GLY A 255 -3.64 0.95 -9.71
CA GLY A 255 -3.61 -0.24 -8.85
C GLY A 255 -2.74 0.00 -7.62
N GLY A 256 -2.67 -0.99 -6.74
CA GLY A 256 -1.79 -0.95 -5.58
C GLY A 256 -2.39 -1.61 -4.35
N PHE A 257 -1.82 -1.31 -3.20
CA PHE A 257 -2.23 -1.95 -1.95
C PHE A 257 -2.09 -1.03 -0.74
N ARG A 258 -2.86 -1.36 0.28
CA ARG A 258 -2.94 -0.67 1.54
C ARG A 258 -2.94 -1.67 2.68
N THR A 259 -2.29 -1.30 3.80
CA THR A 259 -2.39 -2.01 5.07
C THR A 259 -2.59 -1.02 6.20
N ASP A 260 -3.24 -1.45 7.28
CA ASP A 260 -3.53 -0.60 8.43
C ASP A 260 -3.09 -1.27 9.72
N PHE A 261 -2.36 -0.53 10.58
CA PHE A 261 -1.96 -0.93 11.94
C PHE A 261 -1.20 -2.27 12.03
N MET A 262 -0.32 -2.53 11.04
CA MET A 262 0.51 -3.73 11.02
C MET A 262 1.86 -3.49 10.35
N ASP A 263 2.84 -4.33 10.70
CA ASP A 263 4.09 -4.45 9.98
C ASP A 263 3.93 -5.59 8.97
N VAL A 264 4.13 -5.29 7.67
CA VAL A 264 3.83 -6.22 6.58
C VAL A 264 4.99 -6.31 5.61
N GLU A 265 5.22 -7.50 5.10
CA GLU A 265 6.09 -7.79 3.96
C GLU A 265 5.24 -8.14 2.73
N PHE A 266 5.82 -7.93 1.55
CA PHE A 266 5.17 -8.07 0.25
C PHE A 266 6.08 -8.81 -0.72
N GLU A 267 5.52 -9.65 -1.57
CA GLU A 267 6.24 -10.26 -2.69
C GLU A 267 5.35 -10.44 -3.92
N ASN A 268 5.98 -10.58 -5.08
CA ASN A 268 5.33 -11.01 -6.32
C ASN A 268 4.09 -10.18 -6.69
N TYR A 269 4.24 -8.85 -6.74
CA TYR A 269 3.18 -8.01 -7.30
C TYR A 269 3.15 -8.11 -8.81
N TRP A 270 1.98 -8.34 -9.38
CA TRP A 270 1.77 -8.15 -10.80
C TRP A 270 0.38 -7.56 -11.09
N ALA A 271 0.29 -6.89 -12.23
CA ALA A 271 -0.97 -6.42 -12.79
C ALA A 271 -0.97 -6.69 -14.30
N VAL A 272 -2.11 -7.06 -14.83
CA VAL A 272 -2.30 -7.34 -16.26
C VAL A 272 -3.59 -6.69 -16.73
N LYS A 273 -3.54 -6.06 -17.92
CA LYS A 273 -4.74 -5.57 -18.60
C LYS A 273 -5.60 -6.77 -19.02
N LEU A 274 -6.89 -6.65 -18.81
CA LEU A 274 -7.93 -7.54 -19.35
C LEU A 274 -8.55 -6.86 -20.57
N ASP A 275 -8.97 -7.65 -21.53
CA ASP A 275 -9.64 -7.18 -22.74
C ASP A 275 -11.08 -6.76 -22.44
#